data_f755331b148afff678ad0724af1df6ba
#
_entry.id   f755331b148afff678ad0724af1df6ba
#
_cell.length_a   1.000
_cell.length_b   1.000
_cell.length_c   1.000
_cell.angle_alpha   90.00
_cell.angle_beta   90.00
_cell.angle_gamma   90.00
#
_symmetry.space_group_name_H-M   'P 1'
#
loop_
_entity.id
_entity.type
_entity.pdbx_description
1 polymer ?
#
loop_
_entity_poly.entity_id
_entity_poly.type
_entity_poly.pdbx_seq_one_letter_code
_entity_poly.pdbx_strand_id
1 'polypeptide(L)'
;TPENFRFGFASCQQYEHGYFTALDHMAKENFDLIVHLGDYIYEETWGAENVRHHNAPEIYTLDDYRARYELYKKDADLQAAHASAPWAVTWDDHEVDDNYANDIAVDEQTPEQLLIRRAAGYQAFYEFMPIRLPSGRQGSSMQIYRPLQFGTLMDMTILDTRQYRSDQACRDGMKTSCDQHRDLSRTLLGEAQKDWLFRRLRNSEATWNV
;
A
#
# COMPACT_ATOMS: atom_id res chain seq x y z
N THR A 1 -17.58 21.79 9.12
CA THR A 1 -16.93 21.37 7.85
C THR A 1 -15.73 22.27 7.63
N PRO A 2 -14.52 21.75 7.40
CA PRO A 2 -13.37 22.58 7.06
C PRO A 2 -13.62 23.29 5.72
N GLU A 3 -13.14 24.53 5.60
CA GLU A 3 -13.19 25.29 4.34
C GLU A 3 -12.02 24.92 3.41
N ASN A 4 -10.91 24.48 4.00
CA ASN A 4 -9.70 24.05 3.32
C ASN A 4 -9.20 22.73 3.94
N PHE A 5 -8.58 21.90 3.13
CA PHE A 5 -7.94 20.67 3.56
C PHE A 5 -6.67 20.45 2.73
N ARG A 6 -5.52 20.35 3.41
CA ARG A 6 -4.23 20.13 2.78
C ARG A 6 -3.77 18.71 3.06
N PHE A 7 -3.50 17.93 2.05
CA PHE A 7 -2.88 16.63 2.25
C PHE A 7 -1.67 16.44 1.34
N GLY A 8 -0.66 15.76 1.86
CA GLY A 8 0.47 15.25 1.09
C GLY A 8 0.26 13.77 0.78
N PHE A 9 0.91 13.27 -0.26
CA PHE A 9 0.95 11.83 -0.52
C PHE A 9 2.36 11.38 -0.90
N ALA A 10 2.69 10.15 -0.56
CA ALA A 10 3.95 9.49 -0.86
C ALA A 10 3.71 8.02 -1.21
N SER A 11 4.66 7.41 -1.91
CA SER A 11 4.72 5.97 -2.21
C SER A 11 6.15 5.55 -2.50
N CYS A 12 6.41 4.25 -2.61
CA CYS A 12 7.63 3.71 -3.20
C CYS A 12 8.91 4.23 -2.53
N GLN A 13 8.97 4.13 -1.20
CA GLN A 13 10.07 4.64 -0.39
C GLN A 13 11.15 3.59 -0.14
N GLN A 14 11.81 3.11 -1.22
CA GLN A 14 12.87 2.09 -1.09
C GLN A 14 14.03 2.60 -0.20
N TYR A 15 14.23 1.91 0.95
CA TYR A 15 15.20 2.30 1.98
C TYR A 15 16.63 2.36 1.45
N GLU A 16 17.00 1.46 0.56
CA GLU A 16 18.36 1.32 0.09
C GLU A 16 18.77 2.38 -0.95
N HIS A 17 17.79 2.98 -1.66
CA HIS A 17 18.08 3.91 -2.75
C HIS A 17 18.40 5.34 -2.29
N GLY A 18 18.25 5.65 -1.02
CA GLY A 18 18.56 6.98 -0.50
C GLY A 18 18.08 7.20 0.93
N TYR A 19 18.16 8.44 1.38
CA TYR A 19 17.58 8.89 2.65
C TYR A 19 16.18 9.46 2.41
N PHE A 20 15.34 9.47 3.45
CA PHE A 20 13.96 9.95 3.34
C PHE A 20 13.82 11.47 3.45
N THR A 21 14.74 12.23 2.81
CA THR A 21 14.76 13.69 2.84
C THR A 21 13.49 14.35 2.33
N ALA A 22 12.78 13.74 1.40
CA ALA A 22 11.47 14.22 0.97
C ALA A 22 10.44 14.20 2.11
N LEU A 23 10.52 13.21 3.01
CA LEU A 23 9.66 13.12 4.18
C LEU A 23 10.01 14.15 5.26
N ASP A 24 11.31 14.53 5.40
CA ASP A 24 11.71 15.65 6.24
C ASP A 24 11.07 16.97 5.76
N HIS A 25 11.06 17.20 4.46
CA HIS A 25 10.35 18.35 3.89
C HIS A 25 8.84 18.26 4.12
N MET A 26 8.25 17.10 3.89
CA MET A 26 6.83 16.86 4.13
C MET A 26 6.43 17.14 5.59
N ALA A 27 7.30 16.78 6.55
CA ALA A 27 7.07 17.04 7.97
C ALA A 27 6.94 18.52 8.33
N LYS A 28 7.45 19.42 7.47
CA LYS A 28 7.46 20.89 7.69
C LYS A 28 6.29 21.60 7.01
N GLU A 29 5.43 20.89 6.29
CA GLU A 29 4.40 21.46 5.40
C GLU A 29 3.04 21.61 6.06
N ASN A 30 2.77 21.48 7.28
CA ASN A 30 1.47 21.66 7.95
C ASN A 30 0.31 21.00 7.18
N PHE A 31 0.43 19.71 6.88
CA PHE A 31 -0.66 18.92 6.29
C PHE A 31 -1.70 18.54 7.33
N ASP A 32 -2.98 18.50 6.91
CA ASP A 32 -4.07 17.93 7.69
C ASP A 32 -4.04 16.40 7.65
N LEU A 33 -3.44 15.81 6.60
CA LEU A 33 -3.32 14.37 6.38
C LEU A 33 -2.10 14.07 5.51
N ILE A 34 -1.41 12.98 5.80
CA ILE A 34 -0.44 12.35 4.89
C ILE A 34 -1.03 11.03 4.42
N VAL A 35 -1.02 10.80 3.11
CA VAL A 35 -1.49 9.54 2.48
C VAL A 35 -0.29 8.76 1.97
N HIS A 36 -0.16 7.50 2.36
CA HIS A 36 0.85 6.62 1.80
C HIS A 36 0.19 5.55 0.92
N LEU A 37 0.58 5.51 -0.34
CA LEU A 37 -0.09 4.74 -1.39
C LEU A 37 0.44 3.32 -1.55
N GLY A 38 1.35 2.88 -0.68
CA GLY A 38 1.98 1.57 -0.72
C GLY A 38 3.49 1.63 -1.02
N ASP A 39 4.14 0.48 -1.00
CA ASP A 39 5.59 0.34 -1.01
C ASP A 39 6.24 1.12 0.14
N TYR A 40 5.65 0.99 1.32
CA TYR A 40 6.19 1.57 2.53
C TYR A 40 7.46 0.85 2.98
N ILE A 41 7.52 -0.47 2.78
CA ILE A 41 8.72 -1.29 2.89
C ILE A 41 8.94 -2.02 1.57
N TYR A 42 10.13 -2.59 1.41
CA TYR A 42 10.48 -3.49 0.32
C TYR A 42 10.97 -4.81 0.90
N GLU A 43 10.46 -5.92 0.38
CA GLU A 43 10.75 -7.27 0.87
C GLU A 43 12.15 -7.74 0.51
N GLU A 44 12.71 -7.23 -0.61
CA GLU A 44 14.04 -7.59 -1.08
C GLU A 44 14.91 -6.38 -1.42
N THR A 45 16.17 -6.64 -1.75
CA THR A 45 17.16 -5.66 -2.22
C THR A 45 17.02 -5.45 -3.72
N TRP A 46 16.87 -4.20 -4.13
CA TRP A 46 16.79 -3.80 -5.54
C TRP A 46 18.02 -2.98 -5.96
N GLY A 47 18.60 -3.34 -7.12
CA GLY A 47 19.71 -2.61 -7.70
C GLY A 47 21.06 -2.91 -7.05
N ALA A 48 22.13 -2.30 -7.59
CA ALA A 48 23.51 -2.54 -7.20
C ALA A 48 24.20 -1.35 -6.50
N GLU A 49 23.65 -0.15 -6.63
CA GLU A 49 24.22 1.10 -6.09
C GLU A 49 23.41 1.59 -4.89
N ASN A 50 23.45 0.83 -3.80
CA ASN A 50 22.67 1.12 -2.61
C ASN A 50 23.41 2.10 -1.68
N VAL A 51 22.71 3.14 -1.21
CA VAL A 51 23.21 4.16 -0.28
C VAL A 51 23.25 3.63 1.16
N ARG A 52 22.33 2.75 1.48
CA ARG A 52 22.25 2.00 2.75
C ARG A 52 21.69 0.60 2.46
N HIS A 53 21.69 -0.29 3.44
CA HIS A 53 21.34 -1.68 3.21
C HIS A 53 20.20 -2.15 4.10
N HIS A 54 19.38 -3.03 3.57
CA HIS A 54 18.44 -3.81 4.35
C HIS A 54 19.15 -4.68 5.40
N ASN A 55 18.43 -5.02 6.46
CA ASN A 55 18.93 -5.87 7.55
C ASN A 55 18.98 -7.37 7.22
N ALA A 56 18.39 -7.76 6.10
CA ALA A 56 18.31 -9.12 5.59
C ALA A 56 18.11 -9.08 4.06
N PRO A 57 18.39 -10.16 3.34
CA PRO A 57 17.97 -10.32 1.96
C PRO A 57 16.43 -10.35 1.86
N GLU A 58 15.88 -11.02 0.91
CA GLU A 58 14.42 -11.18 0.78
C GLU A 58 13.80 -11.80 2.05
N ILE A 59 12.60 -11.32 2.40
CA ILE A 59 11.91 -11.66 3.65
C ILE A 59 10.63 -12.47 3.37
N TYR A 60 10.37 -13.46 4.26
CA TYR A 60 9.24 -14.39 4.10
C TYR A 60 8.43 -14.58 5.38
N THR A 61 9.07 -14.52 6.55
CA THR A 61 8.42 -14.82 7.84
C THR A 61 7.88 -13.56 8.50
N LEU A 62 6.95 -13.73 9.43
CA LEU A 62 6.41 -12.62 10.20
C LEU A 62 7.51 -11.83 10.93
N ASP A 63 8.49 -12.52 11.50
CA ASP A 63 9.58 -11.86 12.22
C ASP A 63 10.50 -11.09 11.27
N ASP A 64 10.69 -11.56 10.04
CA ASP A 64 11.42 -10.83 9.00
C ASP A 64 10.70 -9.54 8.61
N TYR A 65 9.39 -9.61 8.36
CA TYR A 65 8.57 -8.42 8.05
C TYR A 65 8.60 -7.41 9.20
N ARG A 66 8.46 -7.86 10.44
CA ARG A 66 8.57 -6.99 11.62
C ARG A 66 9.91 -6.30 11.68
N ALA A 67 11.01 -7.05 11.52
CA ALA A 67 12.36 -6.49 11.50
C ALA A 67 12.56 -5.48 10.34
N ARG A 68 11.94 -5.71 9.18
CA ARG A 68 11.97 -4.78 8.06
C ARG A 68 11.21 -3.49 8.37
N TYR A 69 10.00 -3.57 8.95
CA TYR A 69 9.28 -2.38 9.42
C TYR A 69 10.06 -1.62 10.50
N GLU A 70 10.66 -2.32 11.45
CA GLU A 70 11.50 -1.68 12.48
C GLU A 70 12.68 -0.93 11.88
N LEU A 71 13.33 -1.48 10.85
CA LEU A 71 14.43 -0.82 10.15
C LEU A 71 13.97 0.52 9.56
N TYR A 72 12.88 0.51 8.78
CA TYR A 72 12.33 1.72 8.15
C TYR A 72 11.89 2.74 9.21
N LYS A 73 11.18 2.30 10.24
CA LYS A 73 10.66 3.15 11.33
C LYS A 73 11.76 3.78 12.21
N LYS A 74 13.01 3.34 12.13
CA LYS A 74 14.16 3.97 12.81
C LYS A 74 14.70 5.19 12.07
N ASP A 75 14.29 5.42 10.83
CA ASP A 75 14.70 6.61 10.07
C ASP A 75 14.09 7.87 10.70
N ALA A 76 14.93 8.87 10.98
CA ALA A 76 14.52 10.07 11.71
C ALA A 76 13.58 10.96 10.89
N ASP A 77 13.78 11.03 9.58
CA ASP A 77 12.94 11.84 8.68
C ASP A 77 11.55 11.23 8.54
N LEU A 78 11.49 9.89 8.46
CA LEU A 78 10.21 9.16 8.47
C LEU A 78 9.47 9.33 9.80
N GLN A 79 10.19 9.29 10.94
CA GLN A 79 9.59 9.55 12.26
C GLN A 79 9.05 10.98 12.36
N ALA A 80 9.79 11.96 11.86
CA ALA A 80 9.34 13.35 11.84
C ALA A 80 8.06 13.51 11.00
N ALA A 81 7.98 12.87 9.84
CA ALA A 81 6.78 12.88 9.00
C ALA A 81 5.58 12.22 9.71
N HIS A 82 5.79 11.08 10.38
CA HIS A 82 4.73 10.43 11.17
C HIS A 82 4.24 11.29 12.34
N ALA A 83 5.12 12.08 12.93
CA ALA A 83 4.79 12.95 14.06
C ALA A 83 4.08 14.26 13.62
N SER A 84 4.20 14.66 12.35
CA SER A 84 3.71 15.97 11.88
C SER A 84 2.21 16.02 11.56
N ALA A 85 1.61 14.90 11.17
CA ALA A 85 0.20 14.81 10.78
C ALA A 85 -0.35 13.39 10.95
N PRO A 86 -1.69 13.20 10.97
CA PRO A 86 -2.31 11.89 10.82
C PRO A 86 -1.94 11.24 9.49
N TRP A 87 -1.88 9.90 9.45
CA TRP A 87 -1.61 9.15 8.23
C TRP A 87 -2.80 8.29 7.82
N ALA A 88 -3.08 8.28 6.51
CA ALA A 88 -3.93 7.28 5.87
C ALA A 88 -3.04 6.42 4.98
N VAL A 89 -3.12 5.10 5.14
CA VAL A 89 -2.20 4.19 4.46
C VAL A 89 -2.97 3.10 3.72
N THR A 90 -2.43 2.68 2.60
CA THR A 90 -2.73 1.43 1.92
C THR A 90 -1.42 0.73 1.60
N TRP A 91 -1.48 -0.50 1.15
CA TRP A 91 -0.33 -1.22 0.60
C TRP A 91 -0.34 -1.17 -0.93
N ASP A 92 0.82 -1.49 -1.52
CA ASP A 92 0.93 -2.01 -2.87
C ASP A 92 1.48 -3.45 -2.80
N ASP A 93 2.44 -3.83 -3.59
CA ASP A 93 2.96 -5.19 -3.64
C ASP A 93 4.08 -5.46 -2.63
N HIS A 94 5.04 -4.57 -2.51
CA HIS A 94 6.24 -4.78 -1.70
C HIS A 94 6.02 -4.92 -0.19
N GLU A 95 4.84 -4.64 0.31
CA GLU A 95 4.45 -5.04 1.67
C GLU A 95 4.28 -6.55 1.82
N VAL A 96 4.27 -7.29 0.71
CA VAL A 96 4.19 -8.76 0.66
C VAL A 96 5.24 -9.32 -0.28
N ASP A 97 5.13 -9.08 -1.60
CA ASP A 97 5.93 -9.72 -2.63
C ASP A 97 5.80 -8.97 -3.97
N ASP A 98 6.92 -8.78 -4.68
CA ASP A 98 6.95 -8.03 -5.95
C ASP A 98 5.83 -8.47 -6.89
N ASN A 99 5.08 -7.50 -7.35
CA ASN A 99 4.04 -7.63 -8.36
C ASN A 99 2.97 -8.74 -8.12
N TYR A 100 2.83 -9.26 -6.90
CA TYR A 100 1.81 -10.27 -6.62
C TYR A 100 0.39 -9.77 -6.97
N ALA A 101 -0.44 -10.69 -7.42
CA ALA A 101 -1.82 -10.43 -7.77
C ALA A 101 -2.74 -11.48 -7.13
N ASN A 102 -3.53 -11.07 -6.12
CA ASN A 102 -4.36 -12.01 -5.34
C ASN A 102 -3.51 -13.13 -4.72
N ASP A 103 -3.63 -14.37 -5.20
CA ASP A 103 -2.88 -15.56 -4.78
C ASP A 103 -1.82 -16.01 -5.79
N ILE A 104 -1.45 -15.13 -6.71
CA ILE A 104 -0.47 -15.37 -7.77
C ILE A 104 0.79 -14.56 -7.48
N ALA A 105 1.93 -15.24 -7.30
CA ALA A 105 3.25 -14.64 -7.23
C ALA A 105 3.88 -14.52 -8.64
N VAL A 106 4.85 -13.64 -8.79
CA VAL A 106 5.64 -13.53 -10.04
C VAL A 106 6.68 -14.62 -10.14
N ASP A 107 7.20 -15.04 -9.01
CA ASP A 107 8.22 -16.08 -8.88
C ASP A 107 7.60 -17.50 -8.83
N GLU A 108 8.43 -18.51 -8.46
CA GLU A 108 8.02 -19.91 -8.40
C GLU A 108 7.20 -20.29 -7.14
N GLN A 109 6.72 -19.33 -6.34
CA GLN A 109 5.90 -19.63 -5.17
C GLN A 109 4.54 -20.20 -5.59
N THR A 110 4.09 -21.24 -4.88
CA THR A 110 2.71 -21.72 -5.06
C THR A 110 1.72 -20.76 -4.42
N PRO A 111 0.43 -20.78 -4.83
CA PRO A 111 -0.61 -19.97 -4.17
C PRO A 111 -0.65 -20.14 -2.65
N GLU A 112 -0.46 -21.36 -2.14
CA GLU A 112 -0.46 -21.64 -0.71
C GLU A 112 0.74 -20.99 0.00
N GLN A 113 1.93 -21.02 -0.62
CA GLN A 113 3.13 -20.37 -0.10
C GLN A 113 2.97 -18.85 -0.06
N LEU A 114 2.50 -18.26 -1.15
CA LEU A 114 2.21 -16.83 -1.20
C LEU A 114 1.15 -16.42 -0.16
N LEU A 115 0.09 -17.20 0.03
CA LEU A 115 -0.93 -16.87 1.04
C LEU A 115 -0.39 -16.92 2.48
N ILE A 116 0.56 -17.83 2.76
CA ILE A 116 1.27 -17.85 4.06
C ILE A 116 2.13 -16.60 4.21
N ARG A 117 2.93 -16.25 3.19
CA ARG A 117 3.75 -15.04 3.14
C ARG A 117 2.87 -13.79 3.29
N ARG A 118 1.77 -13.70 2.55
CA ARG A 118 0.80 -12.60 2.63
C ARG A 118 0.19 -12.46 4.04
N ALA A 119 -0.11 -13.55 4.72
CA ALA A 119 -0.59 -13.50 6.10
C ALA A 119 0.46 -12.88 7.04
N ALA A 120 1.73 -13.18 6.85
CA ALA A 120 2.84 -12.59 7.60
C ALA A 120 2.99 -11.09 7.32
N GLY A 121 3.05 -10.70 6.03
CA GLY A 121 3.15 -9.31 5.59
C GLY A 121 1.97 -8.47 6.09
N TYR A 122 0.74 -8.96 5.95
CA TYR A 122 -0.47 -8.27 6.42
C TYR A 122 -0.51 -8.13 7.94
N GLN A 123 -0.02 -9.12 8.69
CA GLN A 123 0.07 -9.00 10.13
C GLN A 123 1.07 -7.92 10.53
N ALA A 124 2.27 -7.92 9.95
CA ALA A 124 3.27 -6.90 10.22
C ALA A 124 2.75 -5.50 9.85
N PHE A 125 2.11 -5.36 8.67
CA PHE A 125 1.47 -4.11 8.26
C PHE A 125 0.45 -3.63 9.31
N TYR A 126 -0.41 -4.52 9.80
CA TYR A 126 -1.40 -4.18 10.81
C TYR A 126 -0.78 -3.73 12.14
N GLU A 127 0.34 -4.34 12.53
CA GLU A 127 1.05 -4.02 13.78
C GLU A 127 1.82 -2.69 13.71
N PHE A 128 2.37 -2.35 12.54
CA PHE A 128 3.27 -1.21 12.39
C PHE A 128 2.63 0.04 11.77
N MET A 129 1.49 -0.11 11.09
CA MET A 129 0.88 1.02 10.38
C MET A 129 -0.32 1.60 11.14
N PRO A 130 -0.57 2.93 11.04
CA PRO A 130 -1.63 3.61 11.77
C PRO A 130 -3.00 3.35 11.13
N ILE A 131 -3.47 2.11 11.18
CA ILE A 131 -4.77 1.70 10.63
C ILE A 131 -5.74 1.27 11.73
N ARG A 132 -7.03 1.48 11.46
CA ARG A 132 -8.12 0.95 12.26
C ARG A 132 -9.11 0.27 11.33
N LEU A 133 -9.27 -1.03 11.49
CA LEU A 133 -10.09 -1.87 10.62
C LEU A 133 -11.37 -2.30 11.35
N PRO A 134 -12.55 -2.17 10.73
CA PRO A 134 -13.82 -2.57 11.34
C PRO A 134 -13.91 -4.06 11.65
N SER A 135 -13.39 -4.92 10.78
CA SER A 135 -13.45 -6.39 10.90
C SER A 135 -12.15 -7.04 11.39
N GLY A 136 -11.08 -6.23 11.59
CA GLY A 136 -9.76 -6.77 11.92
C GLY A 136 -9.12 -7.55 10.77
N ARG A 137 -8.04 -8.28 11.10
CA ARG A 137 -7.31 -9.14 10.16
C ARG A 137 -7.80 -10.59 10.26
N GLN A 138 -7.90 -11.28 9.14
CA GLN A 138 -8.28 -12.69 9.07
C GLN A 138 -7.25 -13.48 8.22
N GLY A 139 -6.16 -13.92 8.84
CA GLY A 139 -5.10 -14.68 8.17
C GLY A 139 -4.47 -13.90 7.02
N SER A 140 -4.54 -14.43 5.82
CA SER A 140 -4.06 -13.81 4.57
C SER A 140 -5.06 -12.83 3.96
N SER A 141 -6.18 -12.50 4.63
CA SER A 141 -7.19 -11.57 4.17
C SER A 141 -7.37 -10.44 5.17
N MET A 142 -7.42 -9.20 4.67
CA MET A 142 -7.64 -8.01 5.48
C MET A 142 -8.31 -6.94 4.62
N GLN A 143 -9.56 -6.59 4.91
CA GLN A 143 -10.22 -5.53 4.17
C GLN A 143 -9.60 -4.18 4.56
N ILE A 144 -8.72 -3.65 3.69
CA ILE A 144 -8.07 -2.35 3.90
C ILE A 144 -8.80 -1.21 3.19
N TYR A 145 -9.54 -1.49 2.12
CA TYR A 145 -10.30 -0.46 1.43
C TYR A 145 -11.38 0.12 2.33
N ARG A 146 -11.41 1.43 2.44
CA ARG A 146 -12.24 2.16 3.39
C ARG A 146 -12.47 3.61 2.98
N PRO A 147 -13.53 4.27 3.46
CA PRO A 147 -13.72 5.69 3.27
C PRO A 147 -13.06 6.51 4.38
N LEU A 148 -12.64 7.71 4.04
CA LEU A 148 -12.31 8.78 4.98
C LEU A 148 -13.11 10.02 4.58
N GLN A 149 -13.97 10.49 5.47
CA GLN A 149 -14.86 11.62 5.18
C GLN A 149 -14.48 12.85 5.98
N PHE A 150 -14.30 13.95 5.30
CA PHE A 150 -13.92 15.25 5.87
C PHE A 150 -15.06 16.25 5.69
N GLY A 151 -16.13 16.06 6.46
CA GLY A 151 -17.38 16.82 6.35
C GLY A 151 -18.00 16.69 4.97
N THR A 152 -18.51 17.79 4.43
CA THR A 152 -19.01 17.87 3.04
C THR A 152 -17.93 18.34 2.05
N LEU A 153 -16.72 18.62 2.53
CA LEU A 153 -15.63 19.08 1.67
C LEU A 153 -15.03 17.96 0.83
N MET A 154 -14.71 16.83 1.46
CA MET A 154 -14.00 15.74 0.76
C MET A 154 -14.45 14.36 1.25
N ASP A 155 -14.70 13.47 0.32
CA ASP A 155 -14.85 12.04 0.50
C ASP A 155 -13.66 11.32 -0.17
N MET A 156 -12.71 10.87 0.65
CA MET A 156 -11.52 10.13 0.19
C MET A 156 -11.79 8.64 0.28
N THR A 157 -11.46 7.92 -0.77
CA THR A 157 -11.67 6.47 -0.88
C THR A 157 -10.31 5.75 -0.99
N ILE A 158 -9.89 5.11 0.08
CA ILE A 158 -8.69 4.27 0.07
C ILE A 158 -9.03 2.93 -0.57
N LEU A 159 -8.28 2.54 -1.59
CA LEU A 159 -8.48 1.30 -2.34
C LEU A 159 -7.40 0.25 -2.02
N ASP A 160 -7.74 -1.00 -2.30
CA ASP A 160 -6.83 -2.14 -2.33
C ASP A 160 -6.68 -2.60 -3.78
N THR A 161 -5.50 -2.47 -4.33
CA THR A 161 -5.21 -2.78 -5.74
C THR A 161 -4.44 -4.10 -5.91
N ARG A 162 -4.24 -4.87 -4.82
CA ARG A 162 -3.47 -6.12 -4.85
C ARG A 162 -4.28 -7.36 -4.50
N GLN A 163 -5.02 -7.34 -3.42
CA GLN A 163 -5.67 -8.53 -2.86
C GLN A 163 -6.75 -9.14 -3.76
N TYR A 164 -7.35 -8.36 -4.65
CA TYR A 164 -8.52 -8.76 -5.44
C TYR A 164 -8.30 -8.70 -6.94
N ARG A 165 -7.10 -8.34 -7.38
CA ARG A 165 -6.84 -8.12 -8.80
C ARG A 165 -6.60 -9.42 -9.57
N SER A 166 -6.89 -9.39 -10.86
CA SER A 166 -6.36 -10.37 -11.81
C SER A 166 -4.87 -10.17 -11.98
N ASP A 167 -4.15 -11.23 -12.27
CA ASP A 167 -2.73 -11.19 -12.61
C ASP A 167 -2.41 -10.17 -13.72
N GLN A 168 -1.15 -9.82 -13.93
CA GLN A 168 -0.74 -8.89 -14.98
C GLN A 168 -1.12 -9.41 -16.37
N ALA A 169 -1.70 -8.54 -17.21
CA ALA A 169 -1.96 -8.91 -18.58
C ALA A 169 -0.65 -9.03 -19.35
N CYS A 170 -0.49 -10.10 -20.13
CA CYS A 170 0.69 -10.33 -20.98
C CYS A 170 2.00 -10.57 -20.20
N ARG A 171 1.92 -10.97 -18.93
CA ARG A 171 3.02 -11.10 -17.95
C ARG A 171 3.58 -9.74 -17.50
N ASP A 172 4.43 -9.77 -16.49
CA ASP A 172 5.05 -8.58 -15.94
C ASP A 172 6.01 -7.86 -16.89
N GLY A 173 6.26 -6.59 -16.56
CA GLY A 173 7.13 -5.69 -17.29
C GLY A 173 6.46 -5.01 -18.47
N MET A 174 7.21 -4.14 -19.16
CA MET A 174 6.73 -3.44 -20.34
C MET A 174 6.55 -4.40 -21.51
N LYS A 175 5.32 -4.65 -21.90
CA LYS A 175 4.95 -5.56 -23.01
C LYS A 175 4.16 -4.81 -24.07
N THR A 176 4.25 -5.32 -25.29
CA THR A 176 3.33 -4.93 -26.35
C THR A 176 1.92 -5.43 -26.02
N SER A 177 0.90 -4.73 -26.52
CA SER A 177 -0.49 -5.14 -26.35
C SER A 177 -0.72 -6.61 -26.76
N CYS A 178 -1.47 -7.33 -25.97
CA CYS A 178 -1.95 -8.69 -26.27
C CYS A 178 -3.46 -8.79 -26.02
N ASP A 179 -4.08 -9.91 -26.41
CA ASP A 179 -5.54 -10.09 -26.30
C ASP A 179 -6.05 -10.04 -24.86
N GLN A 180 -5.21 -10.39 -23.88
CA GLN A 180 -5.56 -10.31 -22.46
C GLN A 180 -5.90 -8.89 -21.99
N HIS A 181 -5.39 -7.83 -22.63
CA HIS A 181 -5.77 -6.45 -22.31
C HIS A 181 -7.25 -6.14 -22.63
N ARG A 182 -7.90 -6.95 -23.48
CA ARG A 182 -9.29 -6.78 -23.90
C ARG A 182 -10.25 -7.72 -23.17
N ASP A 183 -9.72 -8.59 -22.33
CA ASP A 183 -10.54 -9.55 -21.55
C ASP A 183 -11.32 -8.81 -20.47
N LEU A 184 -12.64 -8.70 -20.67
CA LEU A 184 -13.55 -7.99 -19.76
C LEU A 184 -13.79 -8.73 -18.44
N SER A 185 -13.34 -9.97 -18.30
CA SER A 185 -13.39 -10.71 -17.03
C SER A 185 -12.30 -10.28 -16.05
N ARG A 186 -11.27 -9.59 -16.53
CA ARG A 186 -10.16 -9.10 -15.71
C ARG A 186 -10.61 -7.94 -14.82
N THR A 187 -10.07 -7.89 -13.64
CA THR A 187 -10.38 -6.85 -12.66
C THR A 187 -9.14 -6.36 -11.93
N LEU A 188 -9.12 -5.10 -11.55
CA LEU A 188 -8.14 -4.53 -10.64
C LEU A 188 -8.63 -4.54 -9.19
N LEU A 189 -9.92 -4.32 -8.97
CA LEU A 189 -10.49 -4.10 -7.65
C LEU A 189 -11.28 -5.31 -7.12
N GLY A 190 -11.59 -6.29 -7.97
CA GLY A 190 -12.61 -7.30 -7.67
C GLY A 190 -14.02 -6.71 -7.65
N GLU A 191 -15.03 -7.55 -7.83
CA GLU A 191 -16.43 -7.10 -7.97
C GLU A 191 -16.95 -6.42 -6.69
N ALA A 192 -16.67 -6.99 -5.52
CA ALA A 192 -17.18 -6.46 -4.26
C ALA A 192 -16.69 -5.04 -3.96
N GLN A 193 -15.38 -4.79 -4.12
CA GLN A 193 -14.79 -3.47 -3.92
C GLN A 193 -15.23 -2.48 -5.01
N LYS A 194 -15.30 -2.92 -6.28
CA LYS A 194 -15.80 -2.10 -7.39
C LYS A 194 -17.23 -1.64 -7.15
N ASP A 195 -18.12 -2.54 -6.76
CA ASP A 195 -19.51 -2.21 -6.45
C ASP A 195 -19.62 -1.27 -5.24
N TRP A 196 -18.81 -1.50 -4.22
CA TRP A 196 -18.72 -0.60 -3.07
C TRP A 196 -18.27 0.80 -3.49
N LEU A 197 -17.21 0.91 -4.30
CA LEU A 197 -16.71 2.19 -4.81
C LEU A 197 -17.80 2.94 -5.61
N PHE A 198 -18.47 2.24 -6.54
CA PHE A 198 -19.50 2.86 -7.36
C PHE A 198 -20.73 3.30 -6.56
N ARG A 199 -21.11 2.54 -5.52
CA ARG A 199 -22.18 2.99 -4.61
C ARG A 199 -21.76 4.26 -3.86
N ARG A 200 -20.52 4.35 -3.40
CA ARG A 200 -20.01 5.55 -2.71
C ARG A 200 -20.03 6.76 -3.62
N LEU A 201 -19.44 6.66 -4.79
CA LEU A 201 -19.38 7.77 -5.75
C LEU A 201 -20.77 8.27 -6.15
N ARG A 202 -21.73 7.37 -6.34
CA ARG A 202 -23.12 7.76 -6.66
C ARG A 202 -23.85 8.47 -5.53
N ASN A 203 -23.50 8.16 -4.28
CA ASN A 203 -24.18 8.69 -3.10
C ASN A 203 -23.39 9.78 -2.39
N SER A 204 -22.24 10.16 -2.92
CA SER A 204 -21.44 11.22 -2.33
C SER A 204 -22.08 12.58 -2.55
N GLU A 205 -22.17 13.35 -1.47
CA GLU A 205 -22.56 14.77 -1.47
C GLU A 205 -21.35 15.68 -1.21
N ALA A 206 -20.13 15.11 -1.23
CA ALA A 206 -18.92 15.87 -1.00
C ALA A 206 -18.55 16.72 -2.23
N THR A 207 -17.95 17.87 -1.96
CA THR A 207 -17.43 18.77 -3.02
C THR A 207 -16.34 18.07 -3.84
N TRP A 208 -15.48 17.28 -3.17
CA TRP A 208 -14.39 16.53 -3.79
C TRP A 208 -14.49 15.04 -3.47
N ASN A 209 -14.41 14.21 -4.50
CA ASN A 209 -14.19 12.77 -4.39
C ASN A 209 -12.74 12.46 -4.79
N VAL A 210 -11.99 11.84 -3.87
CA VAL A 210 -10.56 11.55 -3.98
C VAL A 210 -10.29 10.05 -3.79
#